data_bdfbe3358fc7e0fda740c234e3ad3c65
#
_entry.id   bdfbe3358fc7e0fda740c234e3ad3c65
#
_cell.length_a   1.000
_cell.length_b   1.000
_cell.length_c   1.000
_cell.angle_alpha   90.00
_cell.angle_beta   90.00
_cell.angle_gamma   90.00
#
_symmetry.space_group_name_H-M   'P 1'
#
loop_
_entity.id
_entity.type
_entity.pdbx_description
1 polymer ?
#
loop_
_entity_poly.entity_id
_entity_poly.type
_entity_poly.pdbx_seq_one_letter_code
_entity_poly.pdbx_strand_id
1 'polypeptide(L)'
;MKTSSKYIHPITLKAALEVASNLRSDDFRELSDGHGLDPLLYLAAMSADPSAVYFTAPSGKAAGVAGVGDKGDIWMLCTNEIHKVPILFSRQAKRFVDSRTEPLLWNIVDSRNTAHLKLLKFLGFKFLRKLKHGPNNV
;
A
#
# COMPACT_ATOMS: atom_id res chain seq x y z
N MET A 1 -17.29 3.37 8.98
CA MET A 1 -17.20 1.96 9.32
C MET A 1 -15.86 1.65 9.94
N LYS A 2 -15.85 0.80 10.90
CA LYS A 2 -14.69 0.44 11.64
C LYS A 2 -14.13 -0.90 11.19
N THR A 3 -12.86 -1.00 10.92
CA THR A 3 -12.21 -2.30 10.75
C THR A 3 -12.06 -2.94 12.13
N SER A 4 -12.40 -4.21 12.25
CA SER A 4 -12.30 -4.96 13.51
C SER A 4 -11.22 -6.01 13.47
N SER A 5 -10.38 -6.01 12.45
CA SER A 5 -9.30 -6.97 12.32
C SER A 5 -8.16 -6.67 13.29
N LYS A 6 -7.64 -7.71 13.95
CA LYS A 6 -6.44 -7.59 14.78
C LYS A 6 -5.15 -7.38 13.98
N TYR A 7 -5.22 -7.45 12.65
CA TYR A 7 -4.09 -7.29 11.76
C TYR A 7 -4.08 -5.92 11.05
N ILE A 8 -5.06 -5.08 11.30
CA ILE A 8 -5.12 -3.72 10.74
C ILE A 8 -5.11 -2.73 11.89
N HIS A 9 -4.21 -1.76 11.84
CA HIS A 9 -4.01 -0.79 12.91
C HIS A 9 -3.91 0.63 12.37
N PRO A 10 -4.33 1.64 13.14
CA PRO A 10 -4.03 3.04 12.77
C PRO A 10 -2.54 3.23 12.63
N ILE A 11 -2.11 4.00 11.63
CA ILE A 11 -0.69 4.18 11.35
C ILE A 11 0.05 4.80 12.52
N THR A 12 1.30 4.35 12.73
CA THR A 12 2.24 4.97 13.67
C THR A 12 3.53 5.27 12.93
N LEU A 13 4.30 6.24 13.43
CA LEU A 13 5.61 6.54 12.85
C LEU A 13 6.53 5.33 12.91
N LYS A 14 6.51 4.60 14.02
CA LYS A 14 7.34 3.38 14.18
C LYS A 14 7.05 2.36 13.09
N ALA A 15 5.76 2.06 12.84
CA ALA A 15 5.36 1.10 11.81
C ALA A 15 5.72 1.61 10.42
N ALA A 16 5.52 2.89 10.14
CA ALA A 16 5.88 3.49 8.86
C ALA A 16 7.37 3.34 8.57
N LEU A 17 8.22 3.60 9.55
CA LEU A 17 9.67 3.48 9.40
C LEU A 17 10.09 2.01 9.26
N GLU A 18 9.45 1.10 9.96
CA GLU A 18 9.73 -0.34 9.82
C GLU A 18 9.43 -0.80 8.40
N VAL A 19 8.28 -0.43 7.84
CA VAL A 19 7.93 -0.79 6.47
C VAL A 19 8.89 -0.15 5.48
N ALA A 20 9.19 1.14 5.65
CA ALA A 20 10.11 1.86 4.75
C ALA A 20 11.49 1.21 4.69
N SER A 21 11.97 0.69 5.83
CA SER A 21 13.28 0.04 5.93
C SER A 21 13.30 -1.37 5.35
N ASN A 22 12.14 -1.96 5.07
CA ASN A 22 12.00 -3.36 4.65
C ASN A 22 11.11 -3.54 3.43
N LEU A 23 10.97 -2.50 2.61
CA LEU A 23 10.10 -2.56 1.42
C LEU A 23 10.50 -3.69 0.48
N ARG A 24 9.51 -4.34 -0.12
CA ARG A 24 9.73 -5.20 -1.28
C ARG A 24 10.42 -4.39 -2.37
N SER A 25 11.30 -5.03 -3.12
CA SER A 25 12.05 -4.33 -4.17
C SER A 25 11.12 -3.67 -5.20
N ASP A 26 10.01 -4.31 -5.55
CA ASP A 26 9.03 -3.73 -6.49
C ASP A 26 8.36 -2.48 -5.92
N ASP A 27 8.05 -2.48 -4.63
CA ASP A 27 7.41 -1.33 -3.98
C ASP A 27 8.41 -0.19 -3.79
N PHE A 28 9.67 -0.51 -3.47
CA PHE A 28 10.73 0.49 -3.44
C PHE A 28 10.89 1.15 -4.82
N ARG A 29 10.89 0.35 -5.87
CA ARG A 29 11.04 0.83 -7.24
C ARG A 29 9.85 1.73 -7.66
N GLU A 30 8.63 1.41 -7.23
CA GLU A 30 7.48 2.29 -7.50
C GLU A 30 7.69 3.68 -6.94
N LEU A 31 8.21 3.79 -5.72
CA LEU A 31 8.47 5.12 -5.14
C LEU A 31 9.62 5.82 -5.81
N SER A 32 10.76 5.14 -5.99
CA SER A 32 11.96 5.79 -6.52
C SER A 32 11.86 6.05 -8.02
N ASP A 33 11.46 5.06 -8.82
CA ASP A 33 11.39 5.18 -10.27
C ASP A 33 10.07 5.82 -10.74
N GLY A 34 8.96 5.44 -10.10
CA GLY A 34 7.64 5.88 -10.51
C GLY A 34 7.29 7.28 -10.03
N HIS A 35 7.77 7.68 -8.87
CA HIS A 35 7.41 8.95 -8.25
C HIS A 35 8.59 9.83 -7.83
N GLY A 36 9.82 9.30 -7.90
CA GLY A 36 11.02 10.04 -7.51
C GLY A 36 11.10 10.34 -6.00
N LEU A 37 10.54 9.47 -5.16
CA LEU A 37 10.42 9.69 -3.73
C LEU A 37 11.36 8.79 -2.93
N ASP A 38 11.86 9.33 -1.80
CA ASP A 38 12.60 8.55 -0.81
C ASP A 38 11.59 7.85 0.11
N PRO A 39 11.61 6.50 0.20
CA PRO A 39 10.63 5.77 1.01
C PRO A 39 10.58 6.18 2.48
N LEU A 40 11.73 6.43 3.11
CA LEU A 40 11.75 6.82 4.53
C LEU A 40 11.06 8.17 4.74
N LEU A 41 11.39 9.14 3.90
CA LEU A 41 10.78 10.47 4.00
C LEU A 41 9.29 10.42 3.66
N TYR A 42 8.93 9.68 2.62
CA TYR A 42 7.56 9.57 2.20
C TYR A 42 6.68 8.94 3.28
N LEU A 43 7.08 7.79 3.81
CA LEU A 43 6.28 7.08 4.81
C LEU A 43 6.26 7.80 6.15
N ALA A 44 7.36 8.47 6.52
CA ALA A 44 7.35 9.31 7.71
C ALA A 44 6.31 10.43 7.60
N ALA A 45 6.21 11.06 6.43
CA ALA A 45 5.19 12.08 6.17
C ALA A 45 3.77 11.47 6.19
N MET A 46 3.59 10.31 5.59
CA MET A 46 2.28 9.65 5.55
C MET A 46 1.79 9.18 6.92
N SER A 47 2.70 9.01 7.89
CA SER A 47 2.30 8.64 9.26
C SER A 47 1.47 9.71 9.96
N ALA A 48 1.44 10.93 9.42
CA ALA A 48 0.59 12.00 9.92
C ALA A 48 -0.85 11.93 9.40
N ASP A 49 -1.12 11.10 8.38
CA ASP A 49 -2.47 10.96 7.80
C ASP A 49 -3.34 10.09 8.72
N PRO A 50 -4.43 10.64 9.30
CA PRO A 50 -5.27 9.85 10.21
C PRO A 50 -6.04 8.72 9.54
N SER A 51 -6.16 8.73 8.21
CA SER A 51 -6.84 7.66 7.47
C SER A 51 -5.92 6.48 7.14
N ALA A 52 -4.59 6.66 7.30
CA ALA A 52 -3.63 5.62 6.97
C ALA A 52 -3.61 4.52 8.02
N VAL A 53 -3.33 3.31 7.57
CA VAL A 53 -3.26 2.12 8.43
C VAL A 53 -1.98 1.34 8.14
N TYR A 54 -1.60 0.46 9.07
CA TYR A 54 -0.59 -0.53 8.77
C TYR A 54 -1.13 -1.94 9.06
N PHE A 55 -0.58 -2.90 8.36
CA PHE A 55 -0.95 -4.31 8.48
C PHE A 55 0.16 -5.07 9.18
N THR A 56 -0.22 -5.99 10.06
CA THR A 56 0.76 -6.90 10.70
C THR A 56 0.53 -8.31 10.22
N ALA A 57 1.63 -9.08 10.15
CA ALA A 57 1.58 -10.53 9.98
C ALA A 57 1.36 -11.21 11.34
N PRO A 58 0.99 -12.50 11.38
CA PRO A 58 0.89 -13.23 12.65
C PRO A 58 2.17 -13.21 13.47
N SER A 59 3.33 -13.04 12.83
CA SER A 59 4.62 -12.88 13.51
C SER A 59 4.75 -11.59 14.32
N GLY A 60 3.82 -10.63 14.14
CA GLY A 60 3.89 -9.32 14.75
C GLY A 60 4.66 -8.30 13.91
N LYS A 61 5.31 -8.72 12.85
CA LYS A 61 6.06 -7.80 11.97
C LYS A 61 5.12 -7.01 11.09
N ALA A 62 5.45 -5.75 10.82
CA ALA A 62 4.70 -4.93 9.90
C ALA A 62 4.82 -5.49 8.47
N ALA A 63 3.69 -5.71 7.83
CA ALA A 63 3.63 -6.27 6.47
C ALA A 63 3.39 -5.21 5.40
N GLY A 64 2.81 -4.09 5.77
CA GLY A 64 2.54 -3.02 4.82
C GLY A 64 1.82 -1.85 5.45
N VAL A 65 1.74 -0.77 4.68
CA VAL A 65 0.98 0.43 5.02
C VAL A 65 0.09 0.79 3.85
N ALA A 66 -1.04 1.42 4.14
CA ALA A 66 -1.97 1.86 3.11
C ALA A 66 -2.67 3.14 3.54
N GLY A 67 -3.10 3.91 2.57
CA GLY A 67 -3.87 5.11 2.82
C GLY A 67 -4.58 5.59 1.58
N VAL A 68 -5.40 6.62 1.74
CA VAL A 68 -6.14 7.23 0.63
C VAL A 68 -5.94 8.73 0.71
N GLY A 69 -5.46 9.32 -0.38
CA GLY A 69 -5.29 10.77 -0.47
C GLY A 69 -6.62 11.50 -0.69
N ASP A 70 -6.56 12.83 -0.65
CA ASP A 70 -7.73 13.69 -0.74
C ASP A 70 -8.56 13.50 -2.01
N LYS A 71 -7.94 13.03 -3.08
CA LYS A 71 -8.59 12.83 -4.37
C LYS A 71 -9.03 11.39 -4.63
N GLY A 72 -8.98 10.54 -3.61
CA GLY A 72 -9.32 9.13 -3.74
C GLY A 72 -8.16 8.27 -4.25
N ASP A 73 -6.95 8.82 -4.35
CA ASP A 73 -5.77 8.08 -4.75
C ASP A 73 -5.34 7.16 -3.61
N ILE A 74 -5.61 5.87 -3.81
CA ILE A 74 -5.22 4.84 -2.84
C ILE A 74 -3.76 4.44 -3.05
N TRP A 75 -3.04 4.24 -1.95
CA TRP A 75 -1.65 3.80 -2.02
C TRP A 75 -1.42 2.66 -1.02
N MET A 76 -0.47 1.80 -1.33
CA MET A 76 -0.10 0.68 -0.49
C MET A 76 1.36 0.31 -0.75
N LEU A 77 2.13 0.15 0.32
CA LEU A 77 3.54 -0.23 0.25
C LEU A 77 3.78 -1.36 1.23
N CYS A 78 4.44 -2.41 0.77
CA CYS A 78 4.53 -3.67 1.51
C CYS A 78 5.97 -4.12 1.70
N THR A 79 6.16 -4.95 2.73
CA THR A 79 7.38 -5.72 2.96
C THR A 79 7.20 -7.13 2.39
N ASN A 80 8.28 -7.92 2.39
CA ASN A 80 8.20 -9.30 1.94
C ASN A 80 7.39 -10.21 2.88
N GLU A 81 6.96 -9.70 4.04
CA GLU A 81 6.09 -10.46 4.95
C GLU A 81 4.78 -10.87 4.29
N ILE A 82 4.29 -10.11 3.30
CA ILE A 82 3.05 -10.46 2.59
C ILE A 82 3.16 -11.78 1.85
N HIS A 83 4.36 -12.17 1.43
CA HIS A 83 4.57 -13.42 0.69
C HIS A 83 4.48 -14.67 1.59
N LYS A 84 4.58 -14.49 2.89
CA LYS A 84 4.43 -15.58 3.86
C LYS A 84 2.97 -15.89 4.18
N VAL A 85 2.10 -14.89 4.05
CA VAL A 85 0.67 -15.01 4.38
C VAL A 85 -0.19 -14.32 3.32
N PRO A 86 -0.09 -14.73 2.04
CA PRO A 86 -0.74 -13.99 0.95
C PRO A 86 -2.27 -13.94 1.05
N ILE A 87 -2.91 -15.01 1.50
CA ILE A 87 -4.37 -15.05 1.61
C ILE A 87 -4.83 -14.15 2.76
N LEU A 88 -4.18 -14.25 3.91
CA LEU A 88 -4.50 -13.39 5.04
C LEU A 88 -4.32 -11.91 4.66
N PHE A 89 -3.19 -11.57 4.06
CA PHE A 89 -2.92 -10.19 3.65
C PHE A 89 -3.97 -9.68 2.67
N SER A 90 -4.31 -10.47 1.64
CA SER A 90 -5.29 -10.07 0.64
C SER A 90 -6.66 -9.79 1.25
N ARG A 91 -7.06 -10.59 2.23
CA ARG A 91 -8.33 -10.38 2.95
C ARG A 91 -8.30 -9.10 3.78
N GLN A 92 -7.17 -8.80 4.43
CA GLN A 92 -7.05 -7.58 5.21
C GLN A 92 -7.04 -6.35 4.31
N ALA A 93 -6.36 -6.41 3.18
CA ALA A 93 -6.37 -5.34 2.18
C ALA A 93 -7.80 -5.09 1.68
N LYS A 94 -8.56 -6.14 1.42
CA LYS A 94 -9.96 -6.00 1.00
C LYS A 94 -10.82 -5.35 2.09
N ARG A 95 -10.63 -5.71 3.35
CA ARG A 95 -11.33 -5.05 4.46
C ARG A 95 -11.05 -3.56 4.47
N PHE A 96 -9.79 -3.16 4.26
CA PHE A 96 -9.43 -1.76 4.22
C PHE A 96 -10.16 -1.04 3.08
N VAL A 97 -10.11 -1.59 1.86
CA VAL A 97 -10.78 -1.00 0.71
C VAL A 97 -12.29 -0.90 0.92
N ASP A 98 -12.90 -1.98 1.41
CA ASP A 98 -14.36 -2.01 1.64
C ASP A 98 -14.79 -1.05 2.75
N SER A 99 -13.89 -0.67 3.66
CA SER A 99 -14.19 0.28 4.73
C SER A 99 -14.16 1.74 4.26
N ARG A 100 -13.63 2.00 3.06
CA ARG A 100 -13.51 3.37 2.54
C ARG A 100 -14.84 3.84 1.95
N THR A 101 -15.07 5.14 2.05
CA THR A 101 -16.31 5.77 1.63
C THR A 101 -16.15 6.71 0.45
N GLU A 102 -14.95 6.86 -0.08
CA GLU A 102 -14.70 7.68 -1.24
C GLU A 102 -15.52 7.17 -2.43
N PRO A 103 -16.12 8.07 -3.25
CA PRO A 103 -16.92 7.64 -4.40
C PRO A 103 -16.09 6.98 -5.50
N LEU A 104 -14.77 7.27 -5.54
CA LEU A 104 -13.87 6.67 -6.50
C LEU A 104 -12.51 6.45 -5.84
N LEU A 105 -12.00 5.22 -5.91
CA LEU A 105 -10.62 4.91 -5.53
C LEU A 105 -9.83 4.61 -6.79
N TRP A 106 -8.64 5.18 -6.92
CA TRP A 106 -7.79 4.99 -8.08
C TRP A 106 -6.32 4.97 -7.69
N ASN A 107 -5.47 4.48 -8.59
CA ASN A 107 -4.04 4.42 -8.37
C ASN A 107 -3.30 4.33 -9.71
N ILE A 108 -2.03 4.72 -9.69
CA ILE A 108 -1.09 4.49 -10.77
C ILE A 108 -0.07 3.48 -10.26
N VAL A 109 0.06 2.36 -10.95
CA VAL A 109 0.87 1.22 -10.52
C VAL A 109 1.94 0.92 -11.56
N ASP A 110 3.15 0.63 -11.09
CA ASP A 110 4.22 0.16 -11.96
C ASP A 110 3.83 -1.22 -12.53
N SER A 111 3.77 -1.32 -13.86
CA SER A 111 3.35 -2.54 -14.53
C SER A 111 4.30 -3.72 -14.29
N ARG A 112 5.49 -3.47 -13.78
CA ARG A 112 6.45 -4.51 -13.42
C ARG A 112 6.16 -5.13 -12.04
N ASN A 113 5.36 -4.47 -11.22
CA ASN A 113 4.98 -4.97 -9.89
C ASN A 113 3.80 -5.93 -9.99
N THR A 114 4.08 -7.16 -10.42
CA THR A 114 3.04 -8.15 -10.71
C THR A 114 2.22 -8.56 -9.49
N ALA A 115 2.86 -8.63 -8.31
CA ALA A 115 2.14 -8.95 -7.08
C ALA A 115 1.10 -7.88 -6.76
N HIS A 116 1.45 -6.61 -6.94
CA HIS A 116 0.53 -5.49 -6.71
C HIS A 116 -0.62 -5.49 -7.73
N LEU A 117 -0.31 -5.78 -9.00
CA LEU A 117 -1.35 -5.88 -10.04
C LEU A 117 -2.35 -6.99 -9.72
N LYS A 118 -1.88 -8.15 -9.27
CA LYS A 118 -2.74 -9.26 -8.87
C LYS A 118 -3.62 -8.89 -7.68
N LEU A 119 -3.04 -8.21 -6.70
CA LEU A 119 -3.79 -7.75 -5.52
C LEU A 119 -4.89 -6.78 -5.91
N LEU A 120 -4.58 -5.77 -6.73
CA LEU A 120 -5.57 -4.79 -7.18
C LEU A 120 -6.72 -5.47 -7.93
N LYS A 121 -6.42 -6.46 -8.76
CA LYS A 121 -7.44 -7.21 -9.48
C LYS A 121 -8.35 -7.97 -8.51
N PHE A 122 -7.77 -8.63 -7.50
CA PHE A 122 -8.53 -9.31 -6.45
C PHE A 122 -9.44 -8.33 -5.70
N LEU A 123 -8.96 -7.09 -5.45
CA LEU A 123 -9.72 -6.06 -4.76
C LEU A 123 -10.84 -5.43 -5.60
N GLY A 124 -10.94 -5.80 -6.88
CA GLY A 124 -11.98 -5.31 -7.76
C GLY A 124 -11.62 -4.09 -8.60
N PHE A 125 -10.37 -3.65 -8.58
CA PHE A 125 -9.91 -2.56 -9.41
C PHE A 125 -9.85 -2.96 -10.87
N LYS A 126 -10.13 -2.00 -11.77
CA LYS A 126 -10.05 -2.19 -13.21
C LYS A 126 -8.89 -1.40 -13.77
N PHE A 127 -8.18 -2.00 -14.73
CA PHE A 127 -7.07 -1.34 -15.40
C PHE A 127 -7.62 -0.58 -16.61
N LEU A 128 -7.43 0.75 -16.63
CA LEU A 128 -7.97 1.60 -17.69
C LEU A 128 -7.00 1.76 -18.84
N ARG A 129 -5.70 1.93 -18.55
CA ARG A 129 -4.69 2.13 -19.60
C ARG A 129 -3.28 2.01 -19.02
N LYS A 130 -2.32 1.79 -19.91
CA LYS A 130 -0.90 1.91 -19.61
C LYS A 130 -0.40 3.27 -20.10
N LEU A 131 0.53 3.86 -19.35
CA LEU A 131 1.21 5.09 -19.76
C LEU A 131 2.59 5.13 -19.12
N LYS A 132 3.48 5.90 -19.71
CA LYS A 132 4.79 6.17 -19.08
C LYS A 132 4.60 7.23 -18.01
N HIS A 133 5.25 7.05 -16.87
CA HIS A 133 5.03 7.91 -15.71
C HIS A 133 6.29 7.99 -14.86
N GLY A 134 6.42 9.13 -14.18
CA GLY A 134 7.51 9.38 -13.25
C GLY A 134 8.83 9.73 -13.91
N PRO A 135 9.88 9.94 -13.12
CA PRO A 135 11.17 10.42 -13.62
C PRO A 135 11.86 9.47 -14.60
N ASN A 136 11.55 8.16 -14.53
CA ASN A 136 12.16 7.16 -15.39
C ASN A 136 11.18 6.60 -16.44
N ASN A 137 10.02 7.19 -16.62
CA ASN A 137 9.02 6.79 -17.62
C ASN A 137 8.63 5.31 -17.54
N VAL A 138 8.38 4.81 -16.37
CA VAL A 138 7.98 3.41 -16.15
C VAL A 138 6.49 3.25 -15.89
#